data_fb1d942d5c6b05828544416e7414b29e
#
_entry.id   fb1d942d5c6b05828544416e7414b29e
#
_cell.length_a   1.000
_cell.length_b   1.000
_cell.length_c   1.000
_cell.angle_alpha   90.00
_cell.angle_beta   90.00
_cell.angle_gamma   90.00
#
_symmetry.space_group_name_H-M   'P 1'
#
loop_
_entity.id
_entity.type
_entity.pdbx_description
1 polymer ?
#
loop_
_entity_poly.entity_id
_entity_poly.type
_entity_poly.pdbx_seq_one_letter_code
_entity_poly.pdbx_strand_id
1 'polypeptide(L)'
;MPRKILAVDDEKHIVKLVQVNLERQGYEVITAYDGKEALQKVEAEHPDLVVLDVMMPYMDGFEVLQNLRRNPSTRDIPVIMLTAKAQDADVFKGWQSGVDCYLTKPFNPMELVSFVKRIFKSIEDSGDGGSKIYDVST
;
A
#
# COMPACT_ATOMS: atom_id res chain seq x y z
N MET A 1 -8.83 18.34 3.20
CA MET A 1 -7.57 17.97 2.58
C MET A 1 -7.69 16.56 2.02
N PRO A 2 -7.31 16.33 0.77
CA PRO A 2 -7.35 14.98 0.22
C PRO A 2 -6.31 14.09 0.93
N ARG A 3 -6.64 12.82 1.05
CA ARG A 3 -5.68 11.85 1.56
C ARG A 3 -4.62 11.60 0.51
N LYS A 4 -3.41 11.35 0.97
CA LYS A 4 -2.24 11.18 0.12
C LYS A 4 -1.85 9.69 0.08
N ILE A 5 -1.70 9.15 -1.13
CA ILE A 5 -1.36 7.74 -1.35
C ILE A 5 -0.07 7.67 -2.13
N LEU A 6 0.86 6.82 -1.68
CA LEU A 6 2.09 6.53 -2.41
C LEU A 6 1.89 5.25 -3.20
N ALA A 7 2.11 5.33 -4.51
CA ALA A 7 2.05 4.17 -5.41
C ALA A 7 3.46 3.76 -5.81
N VAL A 8 3.83 2.51 -5.53
CA VAL A 8 5.18 2.00 -5.72
C VAL A 8 5.16 0.74 -6.58
N ASP A 9 5.81 0.77 -7.72
CA ASP A 9 5.99 -0.38 -8.60
C ASP A 9 7.12 -0.05 -9.57
N ASP A 10 7.96 -1.03 -9.92
CA ASP A 10 9.01 -0.81 -10.90
C ASP A 10 8.47 -0.76 -12.33
N GLU A 11 7.24 -1.23 -12.55
CA GLU A 11 6.59 -1.13 -13.84
C GLU A 11 5.78 0.16 -13.91
N LYS A 12 6.26 1.11 -14.73
CA LYS A 12 5.67 2.45 -14.81
C LYS A 12 4.19 2.44 -15.20
N HIS A 13 3.78 1.49 -16.04
CA HIS A 13 2.37 1.42 -16.45
C HIS A 13 1.47 1.01 -15.30
N ILE A 14 1.97 0.22 -14.34
CA ILE A 14 1.19 -0.14 -13.16
C ILE A 14 1.04 1.08 -12.24
N VAL A 15 2.14 1.82 -12.02
CA VAL A 15 2.08 3.05 -11.25
C VAL A 15 1.06 4.02 -11.84
N LYS A 16 1.09 4.16 -13.18
CA LYS A 16 0.15 5.05 -13.86
C LYS A 16 -1.29 4.60 -13.68
N LEU A 17 -1.53 3.31 -13.81
CA LEU A 17 -2.87 2.74 -13.63
C LEU A 17 -3.40 3.03 -12.22
N VAL A 18 -2.58 2.80 -11.21
CA VAL A 18 -2.94 3.07 -9.81
C VAL A 18 -3.21 4.57 -9.64
N GLN A 19 -2.31 5.41 -10.13
CA GLN A 19 -2.40 6.86 -9.98
C GLN A 19 -3.68 7.41 -10.59
N VAL A 20 -3.95 7.07 -11.84
CA VAL A 20 -5.11 7.60 -12.55
C VAL A 20 -6.42 7.22 -11.83
N ASN A 21 -6.53 5.96 -11.43
CA ASN A 21 -7.76 5.50 -10.82
C ASN A 21 -7.98 6.08 -9.42
N LEU A 22 -6.93 6.25 -8.64
CA LEU A 22 -7.07 6.84 -7.32
C LEU A 22 -7.28 8.36 -7.38
N GLU A 23 -6.62 9.04 -8.31
CA GLU A 23 -6.84 10.47 -8.48
C GLU A 23 -8.28 10.79 -8.90
N ARG A 24 -8.89 9.92 -9.69
CA ARG A 24 -10.30 10.07 -10.04
C ARG A 24 -11.22 10.04 -8.84
N GLN A 25 -10.78 9.41 -7.75
CA GLN A 25 -11.57 9.34 -6.53
C GLN A 25 -11.30 10.51 -5.58
N GLY A 26 -10.45 11.44 -5.98
CA GLY A 26 -10.15 12.61 -5.17
C GLY A 26 -8.93 12.48 -4.27
N TYR A 27 -8.18 11.40 -4.38
CA TYR A 27 -6.95 11.23 -3.61
C TYR A 27 -5.79 11.95 -4.29
N GLU A 28 -4.85 12.41 -3.49
CA GLU A 28 -3.56 12.89 -3.99
C GLU A 28 -2.64 11.66 -4.10
N VAL A 29 -1.98 11.48 -5.25
CA VAL A 29 -1.11 10.32 -5.44
C VAL A 29 0.30 10.78 -5.75
N ILE A 30 1.25 10.26 -4.96
CA ILE A 30 2.68 10.41 -5.23
C ILE A 30 3.21 9.04 -5.67
N THR A 31 4.30 9.02 -6.41
CA THR A 31 4.78 7.81 -7.07
C THR A 31 6.24 7.52 -6.74
N ALA A 32 6.59 6.24 -6.75
CA ALA A 32 7.97 5.79 -6.64
C ALA A 32 8.13 4.51 -7.47
N TYR A 33 9.34 4.28 -7.96
CA TYR A 33 9.59 3.19 -8.91
C TYR A 33 10.56 2.14 -8.36
N ASP A 34 11.02 2.30 -7.14
CA ASP A 34 11.82 1.29 -6.45
C ASP A 34 11.69 1.49 -4.93
N GLY A 35 12.24 0.55 -4.18
CA GLY A 35 12.10 0.55 -2.72
C GLY A 35 12.80 1.72 -2.04
N LYS A 36 13.97 2.09 -2.55
CA LYS A 36 14.71 3.21 -1.96
C LYS A 36 13.96 4.52 -2.14
N GLU A 37 13.46 4.75 -3.36
CA GLU A 37 12.65 5.93 -3.65
C GLU A 37 11.39 5.94 -2.81
N ALA A 38 10.77 4.77 -2.63
CA ALA A 38 9.58 4.66 -1.79
C ALA A 38 9.85 5.13 -0.37
N LEU A 39 10.94 4.67 0.25
CA LEU A 39 11.28 5.07 1.60
C LEU A 39 11.57 6.57 1.70
N GLN A 40 12.23 7.12 0.68
CA GLN A 40 12.49 8.57 0.62
C GLN A 40 11.19 9.36 0.55
N LYS A 41 10.24 8.90 -0.27
CA LYS A 41 8.94 9.56 -0.42
C LYS A 41 8.10 9.47 0.84
N VAL A 42 8.13 8.33 1.52
CA VAL A 42 7.42 8.19 2.78
C VAL A 42 7.94 9.20 3.80
N GLU A 43 9.24 9.33 3.91
CA GLU A 43 9.84 10.26 4.86
C GLU A 43 9.55 11.71 4.51
N ALA A 44 9.60 12.06 3.23
CA ALA A 44 9.40 13.45 2.78
C ALA A 44 7.94 13.86 2.75
N GLU A 45 7.04 12.94 2.39
CA GLU A 45 5.66 13.29 2.06
C GLU A 45 4.63 12.78 3.08
N HIS A 46 4.99 11.85 3.94
CA HIS A 46 4.11 11.27 4.96
C HIS A 46 2.76 10.83 4.40
N PRO A 47 2.76 9.84 3.47
CA PRO A 47 1.49 9.40 2.88
C PRO A 47 0.57 8.74 3.91
N ASP A 48 -0.70 8.73 3.61
CA ASP A 48 -1.72 8.12 4.47
C ASP A 48 -1.90 6.63 4.17
N LEU A 49 -1.41 6.16 3.03
CA LEU A 49 -1.50 4.77 2.61
C LEU A 49 -0.45 4.52 1.54
N VAL A 50 0.09 3.30 1.49
CA VAL A 50 1.07 2.88 0.47
C VAL A 50 0.52 1.70 -0.29
N VAL A 51 0.52 1.80 -1.63
CA VAL A 51 0.26 0.67 -2.55
C VAL A 51 1.62 0.23 -3.05
N LEU A 52 2.00 -1.01 -2.80
CA LEU A 52 3.39 -1.45 -2.86
C LEU A 52 3.53 -2.79 -3.57
N ASP A 53 4.29 -2.81 -4.66
CA ASP A 53 4.60 -4.04 -5.36
C ASP A 53 5.52 -4.92 -4.52
N VAL A 54 5.26 -6.23 -4.52
CA VAL A 54 6.09 -7.20 -3.81
C VAL A 54 7.43 -7.39 -4.50
N MET A 55 7.41 -7.58 -5.82
CA MET A 55 8.60 -7.99 -6.58
C MET A 55 9.24 -6.81 -7.28
N MET A 56 10.27 -6.25 -6.67
CA MET A 56 11.05 -5.17 -7.25
C MET A 56 12.54 -5.51 -7.13
N PRO A 57 13.38 -5.04 -8.07
CA PRO A 57 14.82 -5.27 -7.96
C PRO A 57 15.43 -4.50 -6.80
N TYR A 58 16.51 -5.03 -6.24
CA TYR A 58 17.35 -4.48 -5.17
C TYR A 58 16.69 -4.50 -3.80
N MET A 59 15.52 -3.90 -3.66
CA MET A 59 14.77 -3.89 -2.40
C MET A 59 13.33 -4.23 -2.72
N ASP A 60 12.87 -5.41 -2.29
CA ASP A 60 11.50 -5.85 -2.57
C ASP A 60 10.50 -5.19 -1.63
N GLY A 61 9.21 -5.44 -1.90
CA GLY A 61 8.15 -4.83 -1.13
C GLY A 61 8.15 -5.22 0.35
N PHE A 62 8.55 -6.44 0.67
CA PHE A 62 8.61 -6.87 2.07
C PHE A 62 9.68 -6.12 2.84
N GLU A 63 10.80 -5.83 2.20
CA GLU A 63 11.85 -5.04 2.82
C GLU A 63 11.40 -3.61 3.09
N VAL A 64 10.68 -3.01 2.13
CA VAL A 64 10.09 -1.69 2.33
C VAL A 64 9.12 -1.74 3.51
N LEU A 65 8.25 -2.74 3.55
CA LEU A 65 7.27 -2.90 4.62
C LEU A 65 7.96 -3.02 5.98
N GLN A 66 9.01 -3.82 6.08
CA GLN A 66 9.76 -3.98 7.33
C GLN A 66 10.33 -2.65 7.81
N ASN A 67 10.88 -1.86 6.88
CA ASN A 67 11.40 -0.55 7.23
C ASN A 67 10.30 0.37 7.77
N LEU A 68 9.12 0.34 7.16
CA LEU A 68 7.99 1.14 7.64
C LEU A 68 7.59 0.71 9.06
N ARG A 69 7.51 -0.58 9.31
CA ARG A 69 7.03 -1.11 10.59
C ARG A 69 8.02 -0.92 11.74
N ARG A 70 9.30 -0.79 11.42
CA ARG A 70 10.33 -0.55 12.44
C ARG A 70 10.39 0.91 12.91
N ASN A 71 9.91 1.83 12.09
CA ASN A 71 10.02 3.26 12.38
C ASN A 71 8.73 3.72 13.06
N PRO A 72 8.78 4.24 14.29
CA PRO A 72 7.57 4.67 15.00
C PRO A 72 6.74 5.70 14.25
N SER A 73 7.35 6.52 13.40
CA SER A 73 6.62 7.55 12.64
C SER A 73 5.86 6.99 11.44
N THR A 74 6.15 5.75 11.01
CA THR A 74 5.55 5.16 9.81
C THR A 74 4.89 3.81 10.06
N ARG A 75 5.04 3.24 11.24
CA ARG A 75 4.61 1.86 11.50
C ARG A 75 3.10 1.65 11.38
N ASP A 76 2.31 2.69 11.46
CA ASP A 76 0.86 2.59 11.38
C ASP A 76 0.30 2.93 10.01
N ILE A 77 1.15 3.27 9.04
CA ILE A 77 0.69 3.55 7.69
C ILE A 77 0.14 2.25 7.07
N PRO A 78 -1.11 2.23 6.63
CA PRO A 78 -1.66 1.04 5.99
C PRO A 78 -0.98 0.75 4.65
N VAL A 79 -0.78 -0.53 4.35
CA VAL A 79 -0.09 -0.98 3.15
C VAL A 79 -0.95 -2.02 2.42
N ILE A 80 -1.18 -1.76 1.13
CA ILE A 80 -1.76 -2.73 0.20
C ILE A 80 -0.62 -3.26 -0.66
N MET A 81 -0.40 -4.59 -0.65
CA MET A 81 0.64 -5.20 -1.46
C MET A 81 0.06 -5.71 -2.78
N LEU A 82 0.76 -5.43 -3.87
CA LEU A 82 0.44 -5.98 -5.18
C LEU A 82 1.34 -7.17 -5.42
N THR A 83 0.76 -8.34 -5.68
CA THR A 83 1.52 -9.58 -5.84
C THR A 83 1.07 -10.35 -7.06
N ALA A 84 2.00 -11.04 -7.72
CA ALA A 84 1.66 -11.88 -8.87
C ALA A 84 0.96 -13.18 -8.45
N LYS A 85 1.19 -13.65 -7.22
CA LYS A 85 0.61 -14.91 -6.74
C LYS A 85 0.18 -14.77 -5.29
N ALA A 86 -1.13 -14.88 -5.07
CA ALA A 86 -1.68 -14.74 -3.73
C ALA A 86 -1.44 -15.96 -2.83
N GLN A 87 -0.95 -17.07 -3.36
CA GLN A 87 -0.88 -18.34 -2.65
C GLN A 87 0.52 -18.77 -2.27
N ASP A 88 1.54 -17.99 -2.62
CA ASP A 88 2.90 -18.43 -2.33
C ASP A 88 3.33 -18.03 -0.92
N ALA A 89 4.52 -18.48 -0.54
CA ALA A 89 5.04 -18.28 0.80
C ALA A 89 5.21 -16.79 1.13
N ASP A 90 5.36 -15.95 0.12
CA ASP A 90 5.56 -14.53 0.32
C ASP A 90 4.32 -13.86 0.88
N VAL A 91 3.13 -14.32 0.48
CA VAL A 91 1.87 -13.79 1.04
C VAL A 91 1.80 -14.08 2.53
N PHE A 92 2.10 -15.32 2.93
CA PHE A 92 2.11 -15.68 4.35
C PHE A 92 3.13 -14.84 5.12
N LYS A 93 4.31 -14.68 4.56
CA LYS A 93 5.36 -13.84 5.16
C LYS A 93 4.88 -12.40 5.34
N GLY A 94 4.16 -11.87 4.35
CA GLY A 94 3.63 -10.51 4.42
C GLY A 94 2.59 -10.33 5.51
N TRP A 95 1.69 -11.31 5.68
CA TRP A 95 0.71 -11.25 6.77
C TRP A 95 1.40 -11.17 8.13
N GLN A 96 2.47 -11.94 8.31
CA GLN A 96 3.26 -11.88 9.55
C GLN A 96 3.94 -10.52 9.72
N SER A 97 4.22 -9.82 8.62
CA SER A 97 4.91 -8.53 8.64
C SER A 97 3.98 -7.33 8.76
N GLY A 98 2.67 -7.54 8.83
CA GLY A 98 1.72 -6.45 9.04
C GLY A 98 1.20 -5.78 7.78
N VAL A 99 0.96 -6.56 6.73
CA VAL A 99 0.27 -6.09 5.53
C VAL A 99 -1.23 -5.99 5.83
N ASP A 100 -1.86 -4.93 5.34
CA ASP A 100 -3.28 -4.72 5.56
C ASP A 100 -4.14 -5.40 4.49
N CYS A 101 -3.62 -5.55 3.29
CA CYS A 101 -4.37 -6.13 2.17
C CYS A 101 -3.44 -6.58 1.07
N TYR A 102 -3.78 -7.70 0.41
CA TYR A 102 -3.11 -8.16 -0.80
C TYR A 102 -4.04 -8.03 -1.99
N LEU A 103 -3.48 -7.68 -3.14
CA LEU A 103 -4.21 -7.60 -4.40
C LEU A 103 -3.37 -8.29 -5.46
N THR A 104 -3.95 -9.31 -6.12
CA THR A 104 -3.22 -10.13 -7.10
C THR A 104 -3.20 -9.47 -8.46
N LYS A 105 -2.03 -9.38 -9.07
CA LYS A 105 -1.88 -8.88 -10.45
C LYS A 105 -2.22 -9.98 -11.45
N PRO A 106 -2.89 -9.68 -12.55
CA PRO A 106 -3.51 -8.40 -12.86
C PRO A 106 -4.73 -8.15 -11.97
N PHE A 107 -4.93 -6.91 -11.55
CA PHE A 107 -6.04 -6.56 -10.68
C PHE A 107 -7.01 -5.63 -11.39
N ASN A 108 -8.26 -5.64 -10.92
CA ASN A 108 -9.25 -4.69 -11.37
C ASN A 108 -9.02 -3.38 -10.62
N PRO A 109 -8.81 -2.25 -11.33
CA PRO A 109 -8.58 -0.97 -10.64
C PRO A 109 -9.70 -0.57 -9.68
N MET A 110 -10.94 -0.96 -9.96
CA MET A 110 -12.05 -0.67 -9.06
C MET A 110 -12.00 -1.50 -7.78
N GLU A 111 -11.38 -2.66 -7.83
CA GLU A 111 -11.13 -3.46 -6.64
C GLU A 111 -10.12 -2.75 -5.73
N LEU A 112 -9.07 -2.20 -6.32
CA LEU A 112 -8.09 -1.41 -5.57
C LEU A 112 -8.78 -0.19 -4.92
N VAL A 113 -9.59 0.53 -5.67
CA VAL A 113 -10.33 1.68 -5.16
C VAL A 113 -11.20 1.26 -3.97
N SER A 114 -11.89 0.13 -4.09
CA SER A 114 -12.75 -0.38 -3.03
C SER A 114 -11.96 -0.67 -1.76
N PHE A 115 -10.80 -1.32 -1.87
CA PHE A 115 -9.97 -1.61 -0.70
C PHE A 115 -9.43 -0.34 -0.06
N VAL A 116 -9.00 0.63 -0.85
CA VAL A 116 -8.51 1.91 -0.33
C VAL A 116 -9.61 2.60 0.48
N LYS A 117 -10.81 2.67 -0.08
CA LYS A 117 -11.94 3.32 0.61
C LYS A 117 -12.29 2.61 1.91
N ARG A 118 -12.27 1.27 1.88
CA ARG A 118 -12.58 0.46 3.06
C ARG A 118 -11.58 0.67 4.17
N ILE A 119 -10.29 0.73 3.83
CA ILE A 119 -9.24 0.97 4.81
C ILE A 119 -9.40 2.33 5.46
N PHE A 120 -9.59 3.38 4.66
CA PHE A 120 -9.76 4.73 5.20
C PHE A 120 -11.01 4.86 6.05
N LYS A 121 -12.10 4.23 5.63
CA LYS A 121 -13.32 4.24 6.41
C LYS A 121 -13.13 3.54 7.76
N SER A 122 -12.43 2.42 7.77
CA SER A 122 -12.14 1.69 8.99
C SER A 122 -11.34 2.53 9.98
N ILE A 123 -10.37 3.27 9.49
CA ILE A 123 -9.56 4.17 10.33
C ILE A 123 -10.43 5.28 10.91
N GLU A 124 -11.28 5.89 10.09
CA GLU A 124 -12.18 6.95 10.54
C GLU A 124 -13.16 6.45 11.59
N ASP A 125 -13.73 5.26 11.36
CA ASP A 125 -14.72 4.70 12.25
C ASP A 125 -14.12 4.28 13.59
N SER A 126 -12.84 3.95 13.64
CA SER A 126 -12.18 3.60 14.90
C SER A 126 -11.80 4.83 15.73
N GLY A 127 -11.97 6.01 15.17
CA GLY A 127 -11.75 7.26 15.86
C GLY A 127 -10.29 7.63 16.04
N ASP A 128 -9.53 6.80 16.70
CA ASP A 128 -8.11 7.08 16.95
C ASP A 128 -7.18 6.10 16.22
N GLY A 129 -7.76 5.24 15.40
CA GLY A 129 -6.96 4.25 14.67
C GLY A 129 -6.45 3.12 15.53
N GLY A 130 -6.99 2.98 16.74
CA GLY A 130 -6.50 1.98 17.67
C GLY A 130 -6.73 0.54 17.23
N SER A 131 -7.78 0.29 16.47
CA SER A 131 -8.06 -1.05 15.97
C SER A 131 -7.63 -1.19 14.53
N LYS A 132 -6.89 -2.22 14.23
CA LYS A 132 -6.38 -2.52 12.89
C LYS A 132 -7.03 -3.75 12.30
N ILE A 133 -8.26 -4.02 12.67
CA ILE A 133 -8.94 -5.21 12.20
C ILE A 133 -9.65 -4.88 10.90
N TYR A 134 -9.13 -5.41 9.80
CA TYR A 134 -9.74 -5.31 8.49
C TYR A 134 -10.13 -6.71 8.04
N ASP A 135 -11.38 -6.91 7.75
CA ASP A 135 -11.80 -8.19 7.19
C ASP A 135 -11.70 -8.11 5.67
N VAL A 136 -10.47 -8.07 5.20
CA VAL A 136 -10.20 -7.93 3.76
C VAL A 136 -10.18 -9.25 3.03
N SER A 137 -10.32 -10.34 3.74
CA SER A 137 -10.38 -11.67 3.13
C SER A 137 -11.76 -12.02 2.61
N THR A 138 -12.74 -11.25 2.95
CA THR A 138 -14.13 -11.50 2.55
C THR A 138 -14.63 -10.56 1.47
#